data_b8e04c60c3621aced3449206efd6572e
#
_entry.id   b8e04c60c3621aced3449206efd6572e
#
_cell.length_a   1.000
_cell.length_b   1.000
_cell.length_c   1.000
_cell.angle_alpha   90.00
_cell.angle_beta   90.00
_cell.angle_gamma   90.00
#
_symmetry.space_group_name_H-M   'P 1'
#
loop_
_entity.id
_entity.type
_entity.pdbx_description
1 polymer ?
#
loop_
_entity_poly.entity_id
_entity_poly.type
_entity_poly.pdbx_seq_one_letter_code
_entity_poly.pdbx_strand_id
1 'polypeptide(L)'
;TVKKLLKKKQIEGVATLGAVIQGDTEHDRVVAFTCAQKLVDLSLEFEKPVTLGVSGPRMTEKQALSRAKEYGQRCIETLKQLKQTLKNLD
;
A
#
# COMPACT_ATOMS: atom_id res chain seq x y z
N THR A 1 -11.09 -4.59 4.62
CA THR A 1 -10.25 -5.79 4.42
C THR A 1 -8.92 -5.67 5.18
N VAL A 2 -8.16 -4.61 4.95
CA VAL A 2 -6.86 -4.42 5.62
C VAL A 2 -7.00 -4.41 7.13
N LYS A 3 -7.96 -3.64 7.67
CA LYS A 3 -8.18 -3.56 9.10
C LYS A 3 -8.48 -4.93 9.71
N LYS A 4 -9.31 -5.73 9.05
CA LYS A 4 -9.64 -7.09 9.53
C LYS A 4 -8.44 -8.01 9.53
N LEU A 5 -7.59 -7.90 8.51
CA LEU A 5 -6.34 -8.67 8.45
C LEU A 5 -5.39 -8.28 9.58
N LEU A 6 -5.24 -6.99 9.83
CA LEU A 6 -4.33 -6.50 10.87
C LEU A 6 -4.77 -6.91 12.28
N LYS A 7 -6.06 -7.15 12.50
CA LYS A 7 -6.55 -7.64 13.79
C LYS A 7 -6.16 -9.07 14.10
N LYS A 8 -5.79 -9.85 13.09
CA LYS A 8 -5.43 -11.25 13.28
C LYS A 8 -4.00 -11.36 13.82
N LYS A 9 -3.82 -12.13 14.86
CA LYS A 9 -2.54 -12.30 15.56
C LYS A 9 -1.44 -12.83 14.65
N GLN A 10 -1.77 -13.75 13.75
CA GLN A 10 -0.81 -14.37 12.85
C GLN A 10 -0.39 -13.50 11.68
N ILE A 11 -1.08 -12.39 11.44
CA ILE A 11 -0.72 -11.45 10.37
C ILE A 11 0.25 -10.42 10.90
N GLU A 12 1.45 -10.40 10.35
CA GLU A 12 2.52 -9.50 10.78
C GLU A 12 2.64 -8.23 9.95
N GLY A 13 1.97 -8.18 8.82
CA GLY A 13 1.96 -7.01 7.93
C GLY A 13 1.08 -7.26 6.72
N VAL A 14 0.81 -6.20 5.96
CA VAL A 14 -0.06 -6.28 4.78
C VAL A 14 0.56 -5.49 3.64
N ALA A 15 0.64 -6.11 2.47
CA ALA A 15 1.00 -5.44 1.22
C ALA A 15 -0.28 -5.13 0.45
N THR A 16 -0.44 -3.88 0.01
CA THR A 16 -1.58 -3.49 -0.81
C THR A 16 -1.12 -3.24 -2.24
N LEU A 17 -1.89 -3.76 -3.20
CA LEU A 17 -1.56 -3.65 -4.60
C LEU A 17 -2.76 -3.13 -5.38
N GLY A 18 -2.52 -2.23 -6.31
CA GLY A 18 -3.58 -1.67 -7.14
C GLY A 18 -3.10 -0.49 -7.94
N ALA A 19 -4.02 0.13 -8.67
CA ALA A 19 -3.73 1.32 -9.45
C ALA A 19 -4.94 2.25 -9.44
N VAL A 20 -4.70 3.53 -9.27
CA VAL A 20 -5.72 4.56 -9.41
C VAL A 20 -5.49 5.25 -10.76
N ILE A 21 -6.37 4.99 -11.70
CA ILE A 21 -6.23 5.46 -13.08
C ILE A 21 -6.85 6.85 -13.22
N GLN A 22 -6.13 7.74 -13.91
CA GLN A 22 -6.60 9.08 -14.18
C GLN A 22 -7.75 9.05 -15.18
N GLY A 23 -8.89 9.66 -14.80
CA GLY A 23 -10.05 9.82 -15.66
C GLY A 23 -10.21 11.27 -16.13
N ASP A 24 -11.44 11.64 -16.48
CA ASP A 24 -11.76 12.98 -16.99
C ASP A 24 -11.78 14.06 -15.89
N THR A 25 -11.77 13.66 -14.62
CA THR A 25 -11.80 14.56 -13.48
C THR A 25 -10.56 14.33 -12.61
N GLU A 26 -10.36 15.17 -11.59
CA GLU A 26 -9.26 14.98 -10.63
C GLU A 26 -9.63 14.01 -9.50
N HIS A 27 -10.65 13.20 -9.70
CA HIS A 27 -11.12 12.26 -8.69
C HIS A 27 -10.05 11.24 -8.28
N ASP A 28 -9.17 10.88 -9.21
CA ASP A 28 -8.05 9.99 -8.94
C ASP A 28 -7.12 10.51 -7.84
N ARG A 29 -6.90 11.82 -7.77
CA ARG A 29 -6.06 12.42 -6.71
C ARG A 29 -6.70 12.21 -5.35
N VAL A 30 -8.00 12.45 -5.23
CA VAL A 30 -8.72 12.30 -3.96
C VAL A 30 -8.68 10.84 -3.52
N VAL A 31 -8.94 9.91 -4.43
CA VAL A 31 -8.94 8.48 -4.12
C VAL A 31 -7.55 8.01 -3.71
N ALA A 32 -6.52 8.37 -4.47
CA ALA A 32 -5.15 7.93 -4.19
C ALA A 32 -4.64 8.48 -2.85
N PHE A 33 -4.81 9.77 -2.58
CA PHE A 33 -4.34 10.38 -1.34
C PHE A 33 -5.12 9.87 -0.12
N THR A 34 -6.43 9.72 -0.24
CA THR A 34 -7.25 9.20 0.86
C THR A 34 -6.89 7.76 1.18
N CYS A 35 -6.69 6.93 0.15
CA CYS A 35 -6.26 5.54 0.33
C CYS A 35 -4.92 5.48 1.06
N ALA A 36 -3.93 6.25 0.61
CA ALA A 36 -2.60 6.28 1.23
C ALA A 36 -2.68 6.70 2.69
N GLN A 37 -3.42 7.75 2.99
CA GLN A 37 -3.58 8.25 4.36
C GLN A 37 -4.21 7.21 5.28
N LYS A 38 -5.28 6.56 4.82
CA LYS A 38 -5.98 5.55 5.64
C LYS A 38 -5.11 4.33 5.88
N LEU A 39 -4.30 3.91 4.92
CA LEU A 39 -3.39 2.79 5.10
C LEU A 39 -2.28 3.11 6.10
N VAL A 40 -1.75 4.33 6.07
CA VAL A 40 -0.78 4.79 7.05
C VAL A 40 -1.41 4.82 8.45
N ASP A 41 -2.62 5.34 8.57
CA ASP A 41 -3.33 5.39 9.86
C ASP A 41 -3.51 3.98 10.44
N LEU A 42 -3.90 3.01 9.62
CA LEU A 42 -4.07 1.62 10.05
C LEU A 42 -2.74 0.99 10.49
N SER A 43 -1.66 1.29 9.76
CA SER A 43 -0.33 0.80 10.12
C SER A 43 0.07 1.29 11.51
N LEU A 44 -0.17 2.56 11.80
CA LEU A 44 0.14 3.15 13.10
C LEU A 44 -0.76 2.60 14.21
N GLU A 45 -2.04 2.44 13.93
CA GLU A 45 -3.01 1.93 14.91
C GLU A 45 -2.66 0.52 15.36
N PHE A 46 -2.29 -0.37 14.44
CA PHE A 46 -2.01 -1.77 14.75
C PHE A 46 -0.52 -2.07 14.95
N GLU A 47 0.34 -1.08 14.78
CA GLU A 47 1.80 -1.23 14.90
C GLU A 47 2.34 -2.37 14.04
N LYS A 48 1.79 -2.50 12.83
CA LYS A 48 2.19 -3.50 11.84
C LYS A 48 2.47 -2.82 10.51
N PRO A 49 3.48 -3.27 9.76
CA PRO A 49 3.79 -2.63 8.48
C PRO A 49 2.69 -2.86 7.46
N VAL A 50 2.30 -1.79 6.77
CA VAL A 50 1.39 -1.82 5.64
C VAL A 50 2.09 -1.09 4.51
N THR A 51 2.40 -1.80 3.42
CA THR A 51 3.08 -1.17 2.29
C THR A 51 2.09 -0.78 1.20
N LEU A 52 2.38 0.33 0.54
CA LEU A 52 1.51 0.94 -0.45
C LEU A 52 2.02 0.64 -1.85
N GLY A 53 1.47 -0.41 -2.46
CA GLY A 53 1.71 -0.74 -3.86
C GLY A 53 0.59 -0.26 -4.76
N VAL A 54 -0.17 0.74 -4.31
CA VAL A 54 -1.24 1.36 -5.09
C VAL A 54 -0.65 2.54 -5.85
N SER A 55 -0.58 2.44 -7.17
CA SER A 55 -0.02 3.50 -8.01
C SER A 55 -1.06 4.57 -8.33
N GLY A 56 -0.58 5.79 -8.57
CA GLY A 56 -1.38 6.98 -8.78
C GLY A 56 -1.04 8.05 -7.74
N PRO A 57 -1.59 9.26 -7.85
CA PRO A 57 -2.53 9.73 -8.87
C PRO A 57 -1.86 10.04 -10.22
N ARG A 58 -2.66 10.51 -11.17
CA ARG A 58 -2.22 10.95 -12.51
C ARG A 58 -1.57 9.82 -13.32
N MET A 59 -2.08 8.61 -13.18
CA MET A 59 -1.56 7.46 -13.88
C MET A 59 -2.52 7.02 -14.98
N THR A 60 -2.01 6.84 -16.19
CA THR A 60 -2.78 6.26 -17.29
C THR A 60 -2.79 4.74 -17.15
N GLU A 61 -3.76 4.08 -17.80
CA GLU A 61 -3.83 2.62 -17.81
C GLU A 61 -2.55 1.99 -18.36
N LYS A 62 -2.01 2.58 -19.44
CA LYS A 62 -0.77 2.11 -20.05
C LYS A 62 0.41 2.19 -19.08
N GLN A 63 0.53 3.30 -18.34
CA GLN A 63 1.58 3.46 -17.34
C GLN A 63 1.42 2.46 -16.20
N ALA A 64 0.20 2.25 -15.75
CA ALA A 64 -0.08 1.29 -14.68
C ALA A 64 0.34 -0.11 -15.09
N LEU A 65 -0.01 -0.54 -16.29
CA LEU A 65 0.35 -1.87 -16.80
C LEU A 65 1.87 -2.03 -16.96
N SER A 66 2.56 -0.99 -17.44
CA SER A 66 4.02 -1.07 -17.65
C SER A 66 4.81 -1.12 -16.34
N ARG A 67 4.24 -0.62 -15.23
CA ARG A 67 4.91 -0.53 -13.93
C ARG A 67 4.44 -1.54 -12.91
N ALA A 68 3.41 -2.33 -13.25
CA ALA A 68 2.75 -3.23 -12.29
C ALA A 68 3.73 -4.21 -11.62
N LYS A 69 4.59 -4.84 -12.41
CA LYS A 69 5.56 -5.81 -11.91
C LYS A 69 6.55 -5.18 -10.92
N GLU A 70 7.10 -4.03 -11.29
CA GLU A 70 8.07 -3.33 -10.45
C GLU A 70 7.44 -2.89 -9.13
N TYR A 71 6.24 -2.31 -9.18
CA TYR A 71 5.55 -1.88 -7.96
C TYR A 71 5.22 -3.05 -7.05
N GLY A 72 4.78 -4.17 -7.63
CA GLY A 72 4.50 -5.36 -6.86
C GLY A 72 5.72 -5.88 -6.13
N GLN A 73 6.85 -5.99 -6.83
CA GLN A 73 8.10 -6.44 -6.24
C GLN A 73 8.58 -5.51 -5.13
N ARG A 74 8.57 -4.20 -5.36
CA ARG A 74 8.96 -3.21 -4.35
C ARG A 74 8.09 -3.28 -3.10
N CYS A 75 6.79 -3.43 -3.30
CA CYS A 75 5.84 -3.49 -2.20
C CYS A 75 6.15 -4.66 -1.26
N ILE A 76 6.41 -5.83 -1.81
CA ILE A 76 6.74 -7.03 -1.03
C ILE A 76 8.10 -6.90 -0.36
N GLU A 77 9.11 -6.42 -1.08
CA GLU A 77 10.45 -6.23 -0.51
C GLU A 77 10.44 -5.22 0.64
N THR A 78 9.72 -4.11 0.47
CA THR A 78 9.58 -3.10 1.51
C THR A 78 8.90 -3.67 2.74
N LEU A 79 7.87 -4.50 2.55
CA LEU A 79 7.17 -5.14 3.65
C LEU A 79 8.10 -6.03 4.46
N LYS A 80 8.93 -6.82 3.78
CA LYS A 80 9.91 -7.68 4.42
C LYS A 80 10.92 -6.88 5.24
N GLN A 81 11.42 -5.77 4.67
CA GLN A 81 12.37 -4.90 5.35
C GLN A 81 11.76 -4.25 6.59
N LEU A 82 10.54 -3.75 6.48
CA LEU A 82 9.85 -3.14 7.62
C LEU A 82 9.59 -4.14 8.73
N LYS A 83 9.18 -5.35 8.37
CA LYS A 83 9.00 -6.42 9.34
C LYS A 83 10.29 -6.72 10.09
N GLN A 84 11.42 -6.82 9.38
CA GLN A 84 12.71 -7.09 9.98
C GLN A 84 13.15 -5.95 10.89
N THR A 85 12.93 -4.70 10.47
CA THR A 85 13.25 -3.52 11.26
C THR A 85 12.48 -3.51 12.57
N LEU A 86 11.17 -3.76 12.53
CA LEU A 86 10.34 -3.81 13.73
C LEU A 86 10.77 -4.93 14.68
N LYS A 87 11.13 -6.09 14.14
CA LYS A 87 11.61 -7.22 14.93
C LYS A 87 12.92 -6.87 15.64
N ASN A 88 13.81 -6.12 14.97
CA ASN A 88 15.10 -5.74 15.55
C ASN A 88 14.95 -4.67 16.63
N LEU A 89 13.84 -3.91 16.64
CA LEU A 89 13.58 -2.90 17.67
C LEU A 89 13.05 -3.50 18.97
N ASP A 90 12.50 -4.69 18.90
CA ASP A 90 12.01 -5.40 20.08
C ASP A 90 13.19 -6.10 20.78
#